data_0431e63f643fa608faf9174cd0064318
#
_entry.id   0431e63f643fa608faf9174cd0064318
#
_cell.length_a   1.000
_cell.length_b   1.000
_cell.length_c   1.000
_cell.angle_alpha   90.00
_cell.angle_beta   90.00
_cell.angle_gamma   90.00
#
_symmetry.space_group_name_H-M   'P 1'
#
loop_
_entity.id
_entity.type
_entity.pdbx_description
1 polymer ?
#
loop_
_entity_poly.entity_id
_entity_poly.type
_entity_poly.pdbx_seq_one_letter_code
_entity_poly.pdbx_strand_id
1 'polypeptide(L)'
;YTVDGRFHYTTDAWPRTLLLEVDMLGDVAERFRCRSDSVQGHVKDYGNELASEYDTTYNGGHVAGARSGGPSEEINTVTMLEEVNQYRVDSQLESYKMFEENIAANPENFRNLVVEFKYPEPAGPEFTPADKVPTKFIAAWNDASGKSMRRRFENVPAGKGGQ
;
A
#
# COMPACT_ATOMS: atom_id res chain seq x y z
N TYR A 1 7.10 1.19 14.59
CA TYR A 1 8.12 2.10 14.05
C TYR A 1 7.47 3.44 13.72
N THR A 2 8.18 4.53 14.02
CA THR A 2 7.75 5.88 13.67
C THR A 2 8.79 6.51 12.75
N VAL A 3 8.33 7.03 11.61
CA VAL A 3 9.18 7.74 10.65
C VAL A 3 8.72 9.20 10.60
N ASP A 4 9.68 10.12 10.66
CA ASP A 4 9.47 11.59 10.65
C ASP A 4 8.50 12.11 11.73
N GLY A 5 8.32 11.34 12.83
CA GLY A 5 7.39 11.69 13.91
C GLY A 5 5.91 11.71 13.48
N ARG A 6 5.60 11.26 12.27
CA ARG A 6 4.30 11.43 11.62
C ARG A 6 3.70 10.12 11.12
N PHE A 7 4.52 9.23 10.58
CA PHE A 7 4.10 7.95 10.04
C PHE A 7 4.38 6.84 11.05
N HIS A 8 3.33 6.17 11.52
CA HIS A 8 3.42 5.10 12.51
C HIS A 8 3.14 3.76 11.84
N TYR A 9 4.15 2.89 11.83
CA TYR A 9 4.07 1.56 11.20
C TYR A 9 4.09 0.46 12.23
N THR A 10 3.28 -0.56 12.01
CA THR A 10 3.31 -1.84 12.72
C THR A 10 3.76 -2.92 11.76
N THR A 11 4.70 -3.75 12.20
CA THR A 11 5.21 -4.91 11.45
C THR A 11 5.04 -6.18 12.26
N ASP A 12 5.07 -7.33 11.59
CA ASP A 12 5.13 -8.63 12.25
C ASP A 12 6.58 -9.15 12.41
N ALA A 13 6.72 -10.38 12.86
CA ALA A 13 8.01 -11.02 13.05
C ALA A 13 8.79 -11.27 11.76
N TRP A 14 8.12 -11.28 10.60
CA TRP A 14 8.72 -11.42 9.27
C TRP A 14 8.88 -10.08 8.54
N PRO A 15 9.18 -9.00 9.21
CA PRO A 15 9.13 -7.57 8.88
C PRO A 15 8.16 -7.20 7.72
N ARG A 16 6.95 -7.78 7.73
CA ARG A 16 5.88 -7.34 6.81
C ARG A 16 5.15 -6.15 7.43
N THR A 17 4.91 -5.11 6.66
CA THR A 17 4.11 -3.97 7.13
C THR A 17 2.65 -4.39 7.27
N LEU A 18 2.14 -4.39 8.49
CA LEU A 18 0.75 -4.74 8.80
C LEU A 18 -0.17 -3.53 8.85
N LEU A 19 0.35 -2.37 9.25
CA LEU A 19 -0.45 -1.19 9.51
C LEU A 19 0.37 0.07 9.29
N LEU A 20 -0.26 1.08 8.68
CA LEU A 20 0.16 2.47 8.71
C LEU A 20 -0.91 3.29 9.41
N GLU A 21 -0.51 4.15 10.34
CA GLU A 21 -1.37 5.15 10.97
C GLU A 21 -0.75 6.53 10.75
N VAL A 22 -1.56 7.48 10.31
CA VAL A 22 -1.17 8.87 10.10
C VAL A 22 -2.39 9.78 10.30
N ASP A 23 -2.21 10.90 11.01
CA ASP A 23 -3.34 11.79 11.30
C ASP A 23 -3.93 12.39 10.02
N MET A 24 -3.08 12.82 9.10
CA MET A 24 -3.50 13.37 7.82
C MET A 24 -2.34 13.29 6.81
N LEU A 25 -2.66 12.82 5.61
CA LEU A 25 -1.78 12.95 4.45
C LEU A 25 -2.11 14.25 3.73
N GLY A 26 -1.09 15.02 3.38
CA GLY A 26 -1.25 16.26 2.64
C GLY A 26 -0.17 16.41 1.58
N ASP A 27 -0.36 17.32 0.66
CA ASP A 27 0.68 17.66 -0.31
C ASP A 27 1.84 18.37 0.40
N VAL A 28 3.07 17.98 0.11
CA VAL A 28 4.28 18.55 0.71
C VAL A 28 5.15 19.20 -0.36
N ALA A 29 6.05 20.09 0.08
CA ALA A 29 7.02 20.68 -0.81
C ALA A 29 7.83 19.58 -1.52
N GLU A 30 8.11 19.78 -2.81
CA GLU A 30 8.76 18.79 -3.66
C GLU A 30 10.08 18.25 -3.07
N ARG A 31 10.84 19.10 -2.37
CA ARG A 31 12.08 18.72 -1.69
C ARG A 31 11.93 17.62 -0.63
N PHE A 32 10.72 17.38 -0.14
CA PHE A 32 10.43 16.33 0.84
C PHE A 32 9.84 15.07 0.20
N ARG A 33 9.64 15.06 -1.11
CA ARG A 33 9.15 13.90 -1.85
C ARG A 33 10.32 12.98 -2.15
N CYS A 34 10.37 11.86 -1.45
CA CYS A 34 11.40 10.86 -1.60
C CYS A 34 10.89 9.63 -2.33
N ARG A 35 11.72 9.10 -3.22
CA ARG A 35 11.52 7.79 -3.85
C ARG A 35 12.84 7.05 -3.86
N SER A 36 12.80 5.75 -3.75
CA SER A 36 13.95 4.88 -3.89
C SER A 36 13.65 3.78 -4.90
N ASP A 37 14.21 3.92 -6.09
CA ASP A 37 14.02 2.94 -7.17
C ASP A 37 14.57 1.56 -6.78
N SER A 38 15.64 1.52 -6.00
CA SER A 38 16.22 0.27 -5.49
C SER A 38 15.29 -0.44 -4.51
N VAL A 39 14.67 0.29 -3.57
CA VAL A 39 13.69 -0.26 -2.64
C VAL A 39 12.45 -0.74 -3.40
N GLN A 40 11.92 0.08 -4.30
CA GLN A 40 10.75 -0.30 -5.10
C GLN A 40 11.02 -1.54 -5.95
N GLY A 41 12.20 -1.64 -6.56
CA GLY A 41 12.62 -2.81 -7.33
C GLY A 41 12.72 -4.07 -6.46
N HIS A 42 13.34 -3.95 -5.30
CA HIS A 42 13.47 -5.06 -4.35
C HIS A 42 12.10 -5.57 -3.87
N VAL A 43 11.23 -4.66 -3.48
CA VAL A 43 9.87 -5.02 -3.03
C VAL A 43 9.00 -5.59 -4.15
N LYS A 44 9.15 -5.08 -5.38
CA LYS A 44 8.52 -5.65 -6.57
C LYS A 44 8.87 -7.13 -6.74
N ASP A 45 10.14 -7.49 -6.53
CA ASP A 45 10.66 -8.84 -6.74
C ASP A 45 10.01 -9.89 -5.83
N TYR A 46 9.43 -9.50 -4.68
CA TYR A 46 8.64 -10.41 -3.86
C TYR A 46 7.42 -10.98 -4.60
N GLY A 47 6.91 -10.28 -5.59
CA GLY A 47 5.77 -10.69 -6.41
C GLY A 47 6.12 -11.52 -7.65
N ASN A 48 7.40 -11.79 -7.96
CA ASN A 48 7.81 -12.41 -9.22
C ASN A 48 7.18 -13.79 -9.45
N GLU A 49 7.13 -14.64 -8.43
CA GLU A 49 6.51 -15.96 -8.53
C GLU A 49 5.00 -15.86 -8.80
N LEU A 50 4.30 -15.00 -8.05
CA LEU A 50 2.87 -14.76 -8.24
C LEU A 50 2.58 -14.10 -9.59
N ALA A 51 3.45 -13.20 -10.05
CA ALA A 51 3.32 -12.56 -11.35
C ALA A 51 3.35 -13.60 -12.47
N SER A 52 4.24 -14.59 -12.37
CA SER A 52 4.31 -15.71 -13.31
C SER A 52 3.08 -16.63 -13.21
N GLU A 53 2.67 -16.96 -11.98
CA GLU A 53 1.50 -17.84 -11.74
C GLU A 53 0.20 -17.23 -12.26
N TYR A 54 0.00 -15.93 -12.07
CA TYR A 54 -1.24 -15.24 -12.42
C TYR A 54 -1.20 -14.55 -13.79
N ASP A 55 -0.08 -14.60 -14.50
CA ASP A 55 0.14 -13.86 -15.74
C ASP A 55 -0.17 -12.36 -15.57
N THR A 56 0.47 -11.75 -14.59
CA THR A 56 0.24 -10.36 -14.21
C THR A 56 1.54 -9.63 -13.88
N THR A 57 1.45 -8.38 -13.48
CA THR A 57 2.59 -7.55 -13.08
C THR A 57 2.38 -6.98 -11.68
N TYR A 58 3.42 -7.06 -10.85
CA TYR A 58 3.48 -6.39 -9.55
C TYR A 58 4.50 -5.25 -9.57
N ASN A 59 4.26 -4.24 -8.76
CA ASN A 59 5.14 -3.11 -8.52
C ASN A 59 5.45 -2.98 -7.03
N GLY A 60 6.56 -2.32 -6.69
CA GLY A 60 6.78 -1.80 -5.34
C GLY A 60 6.00 -0.48 -5.21
N GLY A 61 4.88 -0.52 -4.53
CA GLY A 61 3.99 0.62 -4.33
C GLY A 61 4.16 1.25 -2.95
N HIS A 62 4.18 2.59 -2.87
CA HIS A 62 4.20 3.30 -1.60
C HIS A 62 2.84 3.22 -0.89
N VAL A 63 2.87 2.99 0.42
CA VAL A 63 1.68 3.05 1.28
C VAL A 63 1.25 4.50 1.51
N ALA A 64 2.20 5.32 1.95
CA ALA A 64 2.06 6.78 1.94
C ALA A 64 2.86 7.31 0.75
N GLY A 65 2.19 7.95 -0.20
CA GLY A 65 2.81 8.40 -1.43
C GLY A 65 3.90 9.46 -1.19
N ALA A 66 4.90 9.48 -2.05
CA ALA A 66 5.97 10.48 -1.99
C ALA A 66 5.43 11.91 -2.05
N ARG A 67 4.32 12.12 -2.77
CA ARG A 67 3.62 13.42 -2.84
C ARG A 67 3.15 13.91 -1.46
N SER A 68 2.79 12.99 -0.59
CA SER A 68 2.38 13.27 0.80
C SER A 68 3.54 13.23 1.79
N GLY A 69 4.77 13.19 1.31
CA GLY A 69 5.96 13.09 2.14
C GLY A 69 6.20 11.70 2.73
N GLY A 70 5.59 10.68 2.12
CA GLY A 70 5.81 9.30 2.54
C GLY A 70 7.28 8.91 2.44
N PRO A 71 7.79 8.17 3.44
CA PRO A 71 9.21 7.81 3.50
C PRO A 71 9.60 6.85 2.36
N SER A 72 10.87 6.87 1.98
CA SER A 72 11.42 6.02 0.91
C SER A 72 11.85 4.63 1.38
N GLU A 73 11.76 4.37 2.67
CA GLU A 73 12.14 3.11 3.30
C GLU A 73 11.21 1.95 2.92
N GLU A 74 11.74 0.74 2.97
CA GLU A 74 10.98 -0.47 2.64
C GLU A 74 9.70 -0.63 3.48
N ILE A 75 9.69 -0.16 4.72
CA ILE A 75 8.53 -0.19 5.60
C ILE A 75 7.31 0.54 5.00
N ASN A 76 7.54 1.52 4.14
CA ASN A 76 6.49 2.27 3.43
C ASN A 76 6.21 1.74 2.02
N THR A 77 6.78 0.60 1.66
CA THR A 77 6.65 0.05 0.31
C THR A 77 6.12 -1.38 0.40
N VAL A 78 5.09 -1.69 -0.36
CA VAL A 78 4.51 -3.03 -0.42
C VAL A 78 4.37 -3.49 -1.87
N THR A 79 4.38 -4.79 -2.08
CA THR A 79 4.16 -5.37 -3.40
C THR A 79 2.69 -5.22 -3.77
N MET A 80 2.41 -4.41 -4.79
CA MET A 80 1.07 -4.13 -5.30
C MET A 80 0.92 -4.60 -6.74
N LEU A 81 -0.25 -5.15 -7.10
CA LEU A 81 -0.61 -5.31 -8.51
C LEU A 81 -0.44 -3.99 -9.24
N GLU A 82 0.08 -4.03 -10.46
CA GLU A 82 0.28 -2.83 -11.27
C GLU A 82 -1.03 -2.05 -11.45
N GLU A 83 -2.14 -2.72 -11.70
CA GLU A 83 -3.46 -2.09 -11.88
C GLU A 83 -4.04 -1.49 -10.58
N VAL A 84 -3.55 -1.92 -9.41
CA VAL A 84 -3.89 -1.30 -8.12
C VAL A 84 -2.97 -0.12 -7.83
N ASN A 85 -1.67 -0.28 -8.08
CA ASN A 85 -0.67 0.76 -7.87
C ASN A 85 -0.77 1.90 -8.90
N GLN A 86 -1.32 1.62 -10.08
CA GLN A 86 -1.52 2.58 -11.16
C GLN A 86 -2.94 2.48 -11.68
N TYR A 87 -3.51 3.64 -12.06
CA TYR A 87 -4.85 3.64 -12.64
C TYR A 87 -4.85 3.00 -14.04
N ARG A 88 -5.78 2.07 -14.26
CA ARG A 88 -6.08 1.49 -15.58
C ARG A 88 -7.58 1.55 -15.83
N VAL A 89 -7.97 2.12 -16.95
CA VAL A 89 -9.38 2.37 -17.30
C VAL A 89 -10.19 1.08 -17.46
N ASP A 90 -9.55 -0.01 -17.83
CA ASP A 90 -10.16 -1.32 -18.06
C ASP A 90 -10.08 -2.26 -16.84
N SER A 91 -9.46 -1.82 -15.75
CA SER A 91 -9.37 -2.62 -14.52
C SER A 91 -10.71 -2.69 -13.79
N GLN A 92 -11.01 -3.87 -13.27
CA GLN A 92 -12.14 -4.10 -12.38
C GLN A 92 -11.77 -3.89 -10.90
N LEU A 93 -10.50 -3.61 -10.62
CA LEU A 93 -9.99 -3.43 -9.26
C LEU A 93 -9.95 -1.94 -8.90
N GLU A 94 -10.18 -1.66 -7.62
CA GLU A 94 -9.98 -0.31 -7.06
C GLU A 94 -8.52 0.10 -7.16
N SER A 95 -8.26 1.29 -7.66
CA SER A 95 -6.91 1.86 -7.77
C SER A 95 -6.50 2.58 -6.50
N TYR A 96 -5.40 2.16 -5.89
CA TYR A 96 -4.80 2.85 -4.75
C TYR A 96 -4.26 4.23 -5.14
N LYS A 97 -3.75 4.36 -6.37
CA LYS A 97 -3.32 5.65 -6.91
C LYS A 97 -4.46 6.68 -6.95
N MET A 98 -5.63 6.29 -7.41
CA MET A 98 -6.81 7.18 -7.42
C MET A 98 -7.21 7.59 -6.01
N PHE A 99 -7.10 6.67 -5.05
CA PHE A 99 -7.33 6.96 -3.63
C PHE A 99 -6.33 8.00 -3.11
N GLU A 100 -5.04 7.84 -3.39
CA GLU A 100 -4.02 8.82 -3.00
C GLU A 100 -4.22 10.19 -3.66
N GLU A 101 -4.65 10.24 -4.90
CA GLU A 101 -4.97 11.49 -5.61
C GLU A 101 -6.15 12.21 -4.96
N ASN A 102 -7.18 11.48 -4.52
CA ASN A 102 -8.30 12.04 -3.78
C ASN A 102 -7.87 12.61 -2.43
N ILE A 103 -6.99 11.92 -1.72
CA ILE A 103 -6.41 12.42 -0.46
C ILE A 103 -5.64 13.71 -0.70
N ALA A 104 -4.80 13.75 -1.73
CA ALA A 104 -4.00 14.92 -2.04
C ALA A 104 -4.86 16.14 -2.44
N ALA A 105 -5.99 15.91 -3.11
CA ALA A 105 -6.92 16.95 -3.51
C ALA A 105 -7.76 17.49 -2.34
N ASN A 106 -8.09 16.64 -1.36
CA ASN A 106 -9.00 16.97 -0.25
C ASN A 106 -8.50 16.37 1.08
N PRO A 107 -7.31 16.74 1.57
CA PRO A 107 -6.70 16.10 2.73
C PRO A 107 -7.56 16.21 4.00
N GLU A 108 -8.35 17.26 4.14
CA GLU A 108 -9.24 17.48 5.28
C GLU A 108 -10.36 16.43 5.39
N ASN A 109 -10.68 15.73 4.29
CA ASN A 109 -11.67 14.66 4.27
C ASN A 109 -11.09 13.27 4.58
N PHE A 110 -9.79 13.18 4.91
CA PHE A 110 -9.09 11.93 5.17
C PHE A 110 -8.26 12.03 6.46
N ARG A 111 -8.95 12.17 7.59
CA ARG A 111 -8.32 12.33 8.91
C ARG A 111 -8.22 10.99 9.63
N ASN A 112 -7.22 10.87 10.48
CA ASN A 112 -6.97 9.65 11.25
C ASN A 112 -6.91 8.43 10.33
N LEU A 113 -6.13 8.55 9.26
CA LEU A 113 -6.00 7.51 8.25
C LEU A 113 -5.25 6.31 8.81
N VAL A 114 -5.85 5.14 8.65
CA VAL A 114 -5.26 3.84 8.96
C VAL A 114 -5.31 3.00 7.70
N VAL A 115 -4.19 2.41 7.31
CA VAL A 115 -4.14 1.44 6.21
C VAL A 115 -3.63 0.12 6.76
N GLU A 116 -4.46 -0.91 6.69
CA GLU A 116 -4.16 -2.25 7.16
C GLU A 116 -3.88 -3.18 5.97
N PHE A 117 -2.82 -3.97 6.07
CA PHE A 117 -2.40 -4.94 5.06
C PHE A 117 -2.69 -6.36 5.55
N LYS A 118 -3.35 -7.15 4.73
CA LYS A 118 -3.64 -8.56 4.99
C LYS A 118 -2.74 -9.43 4.13
N TYR A 119 -2.04 -10.34 4.76
CA TYR A 119 -1.13 -11.28 4.14
C TYR A 119 -1.68 -12.70 4.21
N PRO A 120 -1.31 -13.59 3.27
CA PRO A 120 -1.61 -15.01 3.40
C PRO A 120 -0.84 -15.61 4.58
N GLU A 121 -1.36 -16.69 5.13
CA GLU A 121 -0.56 -17.55 6.01
C GLU A 121 0.59 -18.16 5.18
N PRO A 122 1.81 -18.27 5.74
CA PRO A 122 2.90 -18.93 5.04
C PRO A 122 2.52 -20.33 4.57
N ALA A 123 2.77 -20.62 3.30
CA ALA A 123 2.37 -21.88 2.68
C ALA A 123 3.16 -23.11 3.17
N GLY A 124 4.27 -22.90 3.88
CA GLY A 124 5.15 -23.96 4.34
C GLY A 124 5.94 -23.55 5.58
N PRO A 125 6.87 -24.41 6.05
CA PRO A 125 7.68 -24.12 7.23
C PRO A 125 8.70 -22.99 7.01
N GLU A 126 9.03 -22.70 5.76
CA GLU A 126 9.95 -21.63 5.39
C GLU A 126 9.17 -20.45 4.83
N PHE A 127 9.53 -19.25 5.28
CA PHE A 127 8.98 -18.00 4.81
C PHE A 127 9.59 -17.66 3.43
N THR A 128 8.73 -17.45 2.43
CA THR A 128 9.14 -17.18 1.04
C THR A 128 8.90 -15.70 0.67
N PRO A 129 9.53 -15.20 -0.41
CA PRO A 129 9.22 -13.85 -0.91
C PRO A 129 7.74 -13.61 -1.18
N ALA A 130 7.02 -14.61 -1.72
CA ALA A 130 5.58 -14.51 -1.98
C ALA A 130 4.74 -14.29 -0.70
N ASP A 131 5.21 -14.76 0.45
CA ASP A 131 4.56 -14.52 1.75
C ASP A 131 4.62 -13.04 2.18
N LYS A 132 5.45 -12.23 1.53
CA LYS A 132 5.55 -10.78 1.72
C LYS A 132 4.59 -9.97 0.84
N VAL A 133 3.79 -10.62 0.01
CA VAL A 133 2.83 -9.96 -0.87
C VAL A 133 1.46 -9.93 -0.20
N PRO A 134 0.94 -8.75 0.18
CA PRO A 134 -0.38 -8.68 0.77
C PRO A 134 -1.47 -9.05 -0.26
N THR A 135 -2.53 -9.69 0.19
CA THR A 135 -3.66 -10.06 -0.65
C THR A 135 -4.69 -8.96 -0.78
N LYS A 136 -4.73 -8.06 0.18
CA LYS A 136 -5.62 -6.89 0.20
C LYS A 136 -5.13 -5.82 1.17
N PHE A 137 -5.61 -4.59 0.96
CA PHE A 137 -5.45 -3.48 1.89
C PHE A 137 -6.81 -2.94 2.29
N ILE A 138 -6.91 -2.41 3.49
CA ILE A 138 -8.13 -1.80 4.01
C ILE A 138 -7.75 -0.43 4.56
N ALA A 139 -8.25 0.63 3.93
CA ALA A 139 -8.11 1.99 4.42
C ALA A 139 -9.35 2.37 5.24
N ALA A 140 -9.13 3.01 6.39
CA ALA A 140 -10.18 3.58 7.22
C ALA A 140 -9.79 5.00 7.63
N TRP A 141 -10.74 5.91 7.64
CA TRP A 141 -10.50 7.32 7.98
C TRP A 141 -11.77 8.00 8.44
N ASN A 142 -11.64 9.23 8.91
CA ASN A 142 -12.77 10.11 9.19
C ASN A 142 -12.82 11.22 8.14
N ASP A 143 -14.00 11.52 7.61
CA ASP A 143 -14.19 12.67 6.74
C ASP A 143 -14.20 13.99 7.55
N ALA A 144 -14.32 15.14 6.88
CA ALA A 144 -14.31 16.44 7.54
C ALA A 144 -15.48 16.64 8.53
N SER A 145 -16.58 15.89 8.39
CA SER A 145 -17.71 15.89 9.31
C SER A 145 -17.54 14.96 10.51
N GLY A 146 -16.45 14.17 10.56
CA GLY A 146 -16.19 13.16 11.58
C GLY A 146 -16.82 11.80 11.27
N LYS A 147 -17.43 11.61 10.10
CA LYS A 147 -18.01 10.34 9.68
C LYS A 147 -16.92 9.32 9.40
N SER A 148 -17.07 8.11 9.92
CA SER A 148 -16.16 6.98 9.63
C SER A 148 -16.35 6.47 8.22
N MET A 149 -15.25 6.38 7.48
CA MET A 149 -15.18 5.92 6.10
C MET A 149 -14.25 4.73 6.00
N ARG A 150 -14.50 3.87 5.02
CA ARG A 150 -13.68 2.68 4.77
C ARG A 150 -13.65 2.35 3.29
N ARG A 151 -12.48 1.86 2.81
CA ARG A 151 -12.31 1.35 1.46
C ARG A 151 -11.41 0.13 1.46
N ARG A 152 -11.76 -0.85 0.65
CA ARG A 152 -11.00 -2.08 0.47
C ARG A 152 -10.38 -2.12 -0.92
N PHE A 153 -9.12 -2.55 -0.99
CA PHE A 153 -8.36 -2.75 -2.22
C PHE A 153 -7.95 -4.21 -2.32
N GLU A 154 -8.40 -4.89 -3.35
CA GLU A 154 -7.94 -6.25 -3.65
C GLU A 154 -6.59 -6.19 -4.34
N ASN A 155 -5.64 -7.00 -3.88
CA ASN A 155 -4.28 -7.06 -4.42
C ASN A 155 -3.96 -8.41 -5.06
N VAL A 156 -4.98 -9.04 -5.61
CA VAL A 156 -4.88 -10.24 -6.45
C VAL A 156 -5.67 -10.01 -7.72
N PRO A 157 -5.29 -10.62 -8.86
CA PRO A 157 -6.03 -10.43 -10.11
C PRO A 157 -7.51 -10.76 -9.96
N ALA A 158 -8.37 -10.03 -10.68
CA ALA A 158 -9.80 -10.28 -10.67
C ALA A 158 -10.12 -11.74 -11.02
N GLY A 159 -10.98 -12.37 -10.22
CA GLY A 159 -11.33 -13.79 -10.37
C GLY A 159 -10.31 -14.78 -9.79
N LYS A 160 -9.17 -14.29 -9.26
CA LYS A 160 -8.14 -15.12 -8.61
C LYS A 160 -8.12 -14.92 -7.09
N GLY A 161 -8.86 -13.97 -6.58
CA GLY A 161 -9.01 -13.73 -5.15
C GLY A 161 -9.66 -14.93 -4.48
N GLY A 162 -8.85 -15.82 -3.93
CA GLY A 162 -9.33 -16.86 -3.02
C GLY A 162 -9.81 -16.19 -1.72
N GLN A 163 -11.00 -16.48 -1.34
CA GLN A 163 -11.74 -16.44 -0.09
C GLN A 163 -11.09 -15.75 1.12
#